data_897bcf91a81ddc91d415207ad4aaa396
#
_entry.id   897bcf91a81ddc91d415207ad4aaa396
#
_cell.length_a   1.000
_cell.length_b   1.000
_cell.length_c   1.000
_cell.angle_alpha   90.00
_cell.angle_beta   90.00
_cell.angle_gamma   90.00
#
_symmetry.space_group_name_H-M   'P 1'
#
loop_
_entity.id
_entity.type
_entity.pdbx_description
1 polymer ?
#
loop_
_entity_poly.entity_id
_entity_poly.type
_entity_poly.pdbx_seq_one_letter_code
_entity_poly.pdbx_strand_id
1 'polypeptide(L)'
;MRLLRQFEFAFETTAALTSILSVRERRTTKSPGEGHLIGSSHDVDLESKAREILYELDANKLAFGIRVEWNSRLKTSAGRADYRHKLISLNPRLFEHPTEIDRTLRHELAHILAQFRAGRRRILPHGTEWRKACRDLGIADEKRCHNLPFPAKRYVARFMYRCPNCRQEFPRVHRARRAVACLACCRADNGGEFDARFRLVLVSCSGSL
;
A
#
# COMPACT_ATOMS: atom_id res chain seq x y z
N MET A 1 -15.93 -25.14 0.99
CA MET A 1 -15.53 -24.31 2.16
C MET A 1 -14.10 -23.81 1.93
N ARG A 2 -13.89 -22.50 1.77
CA ARG A 2 -12.58 -21.92 1.44
C ARG A 2 -11.80 -21.62 2.72
N LEU A 3 -10.64 -22.22 2.85
CA LEU A 3 -9.61 -21.96 3.86
C LEU A 3 -9.27 -20.47 3.95
N LEU A 4 -9.50 -19.89 5.11
CA LEU A 4 -9.00 -18.57 5.45
C LEU A 4 -7.57 -18.72 5.99
N ARG A 5 -6.58 -18.59 5.11
CA ARG A 5 -5.20 -18.34 5.54
C ARG A 5 -5.18 -17.00 6.25
N GLN A 6 -4.82 -17.01 7.52
CA GLN A 6 -4.44 -15.81 8.23
C GLN A 6 -3.12 -15.32 7.65
N PHE A 7 -3.23 -14.27 6.84
CA PHE A 7 -2.07 -13.46 6.50
C PHE A 7 -1.93 -12.40 7.58
N GLU A 8 -0.73 -12.23 8.07
CA GLU A 8 -0.34 -11.01 8.75
C GLU A 8 -0.36 -9.90 7.70
N PHE A 9 -1.42 -9.12 7.72
CA PHE A 9 -1.58 -8.01 6.81
C PHE A 9 -1.07 -6.73 7.43
N ALA A 10 -0.06 -6.16 6.81
CA ALA A 10 0.06 -4.73 6.76
C ALA A 10 -1.16 -4.19 5.99
N PHE A 11 -1.97 -3.38 6.66
CA PHE A 11 -3.29 -2.94 6.21
C PHE A 11 -3.21 -2.05 4.98
N GLU A 12 -3.79 -2.50 3.86
CA GLU A 12 -4.33 -1.60 2.86
C GLU A 12 -5.82 -1.37 3.16
N THR A 13 -6.15 -0.17 3.57
CA THR A 13 -7.53 0.29 3.72
C THR A 13 -8.06 0.66 2.34
N THR A 14 -8.90 -0.16 1.76
CA THR A 14 -9.80 0.24 0.68
C THR A 14 -10.89 1.13 1.25
N ALA A 15 -10.81 2.43 1.01
CA ALA A 15 -11.95 3.33 1.16
C ALA A 15 -12.87 3.14 -0.05
N ALA A 16 -14.05 2.64 0.20
CA ALA A 16 -15.13 2.58 -0.78
C ALA A 16 -15.77 3.96 -0.97
N LEU A 17 -16.04 4.25 -2.22
CA LEU A 17 -16.78 5.33 -2.83
C LEU A 17 -18.07 5.74 -2.08
N THR A 18 -18.26 7.04 -1.95
CA THR A 18 -19.57 7.65 -2.13
C THR A 18 -19.41 8.93 -2.94
N SER A 19 -19.97 8.89 -4.14
CA SER A 19 -20.21 9.99 -5.03
C SER A 19 -21.44 10.77 -4.54
N ILE A 20 -21.34 12.09 -4.40
CA ILE A 20 -22.46 12.99 -4.68
C ILE A 20 -21.90 14.32 -5.16
N LEU A 21 -22.39 14.72 -6.32
CA LEU A 21 -22.22 16.00 -7.00
C LEU A 21 -22.68 17.18 -6.12
N SER A 22 -21.90 18.24 -6.13
CA SER A 22 -22.44 19.60 -6.00
C SER A 22 -21.50 20.59 -6.66
N VAL A 23 -21.95 21.10 -7.79
CA VAL A 23 -21.43 22.26 -8.49
C VAL A 23 -21.69 23.50 -7.64
N ARG A 24 -20.67 24.27 -7.35
CA ARG A 24 -20.80 25.70 -7.09
C ARG A 24 -19.52 26.45 -7.43
N GLU A 25 -19.54 27.11 -8.57
CA GLU A 25 -18.61 28.19 -8.94
C GLU A 25 -18.60 29.29 -7.87
N ARG A 26 -17.41 29.71 -7.47
CA ARG A 26 -17.17 31.10 -7.08
C ARG A 26 -15.78 31.51 -7.52
N ARG A 27 -15.76 32.39 -8.53
CA ARG A 27 -14.61 33.23 -8.87
C ARG A 27 -14.17 34.05 -7.65
N THR A 28 -12.87 34.06 -7.40
CA THR A 28 -12.20 35.26 -6.89
C THR A 28 -10.78 35.28 -7.46
N THR A 29 -10.56 36.32 -8.20
CA THR A 29 -9.27 36.79 -8.71
C THR A 29 -8.35 37.19 -7.54
N LYS A 30 -7.10 36.70 -7.54
CA LYS A 30 -6.01 37.34 -6.81
C LYS A 30 -4.71 37.20 -7.59
N SER A 31 -4.08 38.34 -7.81
CA SER A 31 -2.88 38.61 -8.58
C SER A 31 -1.63 37.85 -8.08
N PRO A 32 -0.58 37.74 -8.93
CA PRO A 32 0.58 36.89 -8.67
C PRO A 32 1.54 37.54 -7.69
N GLY A 33 1.83 36.86 -6.60
CA GLY A 33 2.95 37.17 -5.74
C GLY A 33 4.19 36.40 -6.20
N GLU A 34 5.24 37.10 -6.51
CA GLU A 34 6.57 36.58 -6.80
C GLU A 34 7.07 35.75 -5.61
N GLY A 35 7.16 34.43 -5.79
CA GLY A 35 7.71 33.46 -4.83
C GLY A 35 8.88 32.74 -5.49
N HIS A 36 10.04 33.26 -5.26
CA HIS A 36 11.40 32.71 -5.27
C HIS A 36 11.53 31.27 -5.78
N LEU A 37 11.90 31.15 -7.05
CA LEU A 37 12.36 29.91 -7.69
C LEU A 37 13.78 29.58 -7.16
N ILE A 38 13.86 28.77 -6.12
CA ILE A 38 15.08 28.02 -5.84
C ILE A 38 14.93 26.70 -6.62
N GLY A 39 15.31 26.72 -7.88
CA GLY A 39 15.52 25.53 -8.69
C GLY A 39 16.74 24.79 -8.15
N SER A 40 16.53 23.84 -7.26
CA SER A 40 17.53 22.87 -6.85
C SER A 40 17.79 21.94 -8.05
N SER A 41 19.03 21.82 -8.48
CA SER A 41 19.54 20.99 -9.59
C SER A 41 19.40 19.46 -9.36
N HIS A 42 18.47 19.04 -8.52
CA HIS A 42 18.13 17.64 -8.20
C HIS A 42 16.69 17.23 -8.57
N ASP A 43 15.99 18.05 -9.34
CA ASP A 43 14.75 17.63 -9.97
C ASP A 43 15.10 16.74 -11.17
N VAL A 44 15.64 15.54 -10.86
CA VAL A 44 15.66 14.45 -11.85
C VAL A 44 14.21 14.25 -12.25
N ASP A 45 13.90 14.47 -13.51
CA ASP A 45 12.57 14.20 -14.04
C ASP A 45 12.30 12.69 -13.90
N LEU A 46 11.77 12.30 -12.74
CA LEU A 46 11.48 10.91 -12.40
C LEU A 46 10.46 10.29 -13.34
N GLU A 47 9.66 11.13 -13.97
CA GLU A 47 8.71 10.69 -14.98
C GLU A 47 9.41 10.31 -16.27
N SER A 48 10.39 11.10 -16.75
CA SER A 48 11.23 10.76 -17.90
C SER A 48 12.02 9.49 -17.64
N LYS A 49 12.61 9.37 -16.46
CA LYS A 49 13.32 8.16 -16.06
C LYS A 49 12.41 6.92 -16.06
N ALA A 50 11.19 7.04 -15.54
CA ALA A 50 10.22 5.94 -15.56
C ALA A 50 9.84 5.55 -16.98
N ARG A 51 9.70 6.53 -17.90
CA ARG A 51 9.44 6.28 -19.32
C ARG A 51 10.58 5.56 -20.01
N GLU A 52 11.82 6.02 -19.81
CA GLU A 52 13.03 5.40 -20.38
C GLU A 52 13.10 3.92 -19.98
N ILE A 53 12.99 3.62 -18.69
CA ILE A 53 12.99 2.25 -18.18
C ILE A 53 11.89 1.40 -18.84
N LEU A 54 10.71 1.95 -19.05
CA LEU A 54 9.61 1.23 -19.69
C LEU A 54 9.83 1.02 -21.19
N TYR A 55 10.50 1.95 -21.88
CA TYR A 55 10.89 1.78 -23.28
C TYR A 55 11.92 0.66 -23.44
N GLU A 56 12.92 0.60 -22.55
CA GLU A 56 13.90 -0.50 -22.51
C GLU A 56 13.27 -1.89 -22.32
N LEU A 57 12.09 -1.93 -21.70
CA LEU A 57 11.33 -3.16 -21.45
C LEU A 57 10.21 -3.42 -22.46
N ASP A 58 10.23 -2.74 -23.61
CA ASP A 58 9.21 -2.83 -24.68
C ASP A 58 7.77 -2.55 -24.20
N ALA A 59 7.63 -1.83 -23.08
CA ALA A 59 6.34 -1.46 -22.49
C ALA A 59 5.84 -0.09 -22.99
N ASN A 60 5.98 0.20 -24.30
CA ASN A 60 5.75 1.50 -24.94
C ASN A 60 4.36 2.10 -24.63
N LYS A 61 3.30 1.27 -24.65
CA LYS A 61 1.92 1.70 -24.32
C LYS A 61 1.78 2.16 -22.88
N LEU A 62 2.59 1.61 -21.99
CA LEU A 62 2.62 2.01 -20.58
C LEU A 62 3.46 3.30 -20.43
N ALA A 63 4.64 3.34 -21.06
CA ALA A 63 5.55 4.48 -21.04
C ALA A 63 4.86 5.79 -21.47
N PHE A 64 4.05 5.75 -22.53
CA PHE A 64 3.34 6.92 -23.03
C PHE A 64 2.42 7.58 -22.00
N GLY A 65 1.81 6.80 -21.09
CA GLY A 65 0.83 7.31 -20.14
C GLY A 65 1.28 7.34 -18.69
N ILE A 66 2.52 6.92 -18.37
CA ILE A 66 3.02 6.91 -17.00
C ILE A 66 3.21 8.34 -16.50
N ARG A 67 2.83 8.58 -15.25
CA ARG A 67 3.05 9.85 -14.54
C ARG A 67 3.68 9.58 -13.19
N VAL A 68 4.52 10.50 -12.75
CA VAL A 68 5.15 10.47 -11.43
C VAL A 68 4.91 11.80 -10.74
N GLU A 69 4.53 11.76 -9.47
CA GLU A 69 4.28 12.95 -8.66
C GLU A 69 4.84 12.81 -7.25
N TRP A 70 5.17 13.93 -6.62
CA TRP A 70 5.41 13.98 -5.19
C TRP A 70 4.09 14.22 -4.46
N ASN A 71 3.79 13.37 -3.45
CA ASN A 71 2.51 13.41 -2.75
C ASN A 71 2.69 13.53 -1.22
N SER A 72 2.56 14.74 -0.70
CA SER A 72 2.68 15.04 0.73
C SER A 72 1.61 14.41 1.62
N ARG A 73 0.55 13.84 1.03
CA ARG A 73 -0.48 13.10 1.77
C ARG A 73 -0.02 11.71 2.18
N LEU A 74 1.03 11.18 1.56
CA LEU A 74 1.67 9.94 2.00
C LEU A 74 2.37 10.19 3.35
N LYS A 75 1.94 9.49 4.39
CA LYS A 75 2.48 9.70 5.75
C LYS A 75 3.42 8.57 6.18
N THR A 76 3.12 7.35 5.78
CA THR A 76 3.79 6.14 6.28
C THR A 76 4.36 5.26 5.19
N SER A 77 3.98 5.46 3.93
CA SER A 77 4.50 4.74 2.77
C SER A 77 5.50 5.60 2.00
N ALA A 78 6.52 4.99 1.44
CA ALA A 78 7.52 5.64 0.60
C ALA A 78 6.94 6.01 -0.77
N GLY A 79 6.12 5.15 -1.34
CA GLY A 79 5.44 5.36 -2.60
C GLY A 79 4.05 4.73 -2.62
N ARG A 80 3.37 4.94 -3.75
CA ARG A 80 2.09 4.33 -4.07
C ARG A 80 1.93 4.23 -5.58
N ALA A 81 1.54 3.07 -6.08
CA ALA A 81 1.21 2.83 -7.47
C ALA A 81 -0.31 2.81 -7.70
N ASP A 82 -0.78 3.57 -8.68
CA ASP A 82 -2.14 3.46 -9.21
C ASP A 82 -2.08 3.02 -10.68
N TYR A 83 -2.28 1.71 -10.92
CA TYR A 83 -2.18 1.14 -12.26
C TYR A 83 -3.30 1.63 -13.20
N ARG A 84 -4.47 2.01 -12.67
CA ARG A 84 -5.60 2.47 -13.50
C ARG A 84 -5.30 3.83 -14.12
N HIS A 85 -4.71 4.71 -13.33
CA HIS A 85 -4.33 6.04 -13.77
C HIS A 85 -2.88 6.11 -14.27
N LYS A 86 -2.14 4.98 -14.24
CA LYS A 86 -0.71 4.90 -14.56
C LYS A 86 0.09 5.96 -13.79
N LEU A 87 -0.23 6.12 -12.50
CA LEU A 87 0.33 7.16 -11.64
C LEU A 87 1.16 6.53 -10.53
N ILE A 88 2.37 7.04 -10.36
CA ILE A 88 3.23 6.77 -9.21
C ILE A 88 3.26 8.02 -8.34
N SER A 89 2.88 7.88 -7.08
CA SER A 89 3.03 8.94 -6.08
C SER A 89 4.17 8.60 -5.15
N LEU A 90 5.14 9.51 -5.00
CA LEU A 90 6.29 9.36 -4.11
C LEU A 90 6.15 10.28 -2.88
N ASN A 91 6.63 9.81 -1.74
CA ASN A 91 6.60 10.58 -0.51
C ASN A 91 7.76 11.61 -0.51
N PRO A 92 7.50 12.92 -0.31
CA PRO A 92 8.56 13.93 -0.25
C PRO A 92 9.63 13.69 0.83
N ARG A 93 9.34 12.89 1.87
CA ARG A 93 10.35 12.49 2.85
C ARG A 93 11.50 11.67 2.26
N LEU A 94 11.35 11.16 1.05
CA LEU A 94 12.46 10.52 0.34
C LEU A 94 13.57 11.48 -0.01
N PHE A 95 13.36 12.80 0.02
CA PHE A 95 14.45 13.79 -0.11
C PHE A 95 15.48 13.68 1.03
N GLU A 96 15.05 13.17 2.20
CA GLU A 96 15.96 12.86 3.31
C GLU A 96 16.77 11.56 3.05
N HIS A 97 16.38 10.77 2.04
CA HIS A 97 16.98 9.50 1.66
C HIS A 97 17.16 9.37 0.13
N PRO A 98 18.00 10.20 -0.50
CA PRO A 98 18.08 10.30 -1.97
C PRO A 98 18.39 8.96 -2.66
N THR A 99 19.17 8.09 -2.03
CA THR A 99 19.51 6.75 -2.54
C THR A 99 18.32 5.83 -2.69
N GLU A 100 17.23 6.08 -1.93
CA GLU A 100 16.02 5.28 -1.93
C GLU A 100 14.97 5.76 -2.94
N ILE A 101 15.17 6.94 -3.55
CA ILE A 101 14.21 7.52 -4.52
C ILE A 101 14.10 6.61 -5.74
N ASP A 102 15.20 6.25 -6.36
CA ASP A 102 15.19 5.37 -7.55
C ASP A 102 14.65 3.98 -7.23
N ARG A 103 15.06 3.42 -6.10
CA ARG A 103 14.58 2.12 -5.65
C ARG A 103 13.06 2.12 -5.43
N THR A 104 12.54 3.17 -4.76
CA THR A 104 11.10 3.33 -4.54
C THR A 104 10.35 3.53 -5.86
N LEU A 105 10.89 4.34 -6.78
CA LEU A 105 10.31 4.51 -8.11
C LEU A 105 10.18 3.17 -8.84
N ARG A 106 11.24 2.36 -8.87
CA ARG A 106 11.23 1.03 -9.50
C ARG A 106 10.28 0.06 -8.81
N HIS A 107 10.17 0.12 -7.46
CA HIS A 107 9.22 -0.68 -6.70
C HIS A 107 7.78 -0.41 -7.13
N GLU A 108 7.39 0.86 -7.18
CA GLU A 108 6.04 1.26 -7.60
C GLU A 108 5.80 0.99 -9.09
N LEU A 109 6.83 1.18 -9.91
CA LEU A 109 6.78 0.85 -11.34
C LEU A 109 6.56 -0.65 -11.56
N ALA A 110 7.16 -1.51 -10.71
CA ALA A 110 6.96 -2.95 -10.76
C ALA A 110 5.49 -3.34 -10.54
N HIS A 111 4.76 -2.65 -9.67
CA HIS A 111 3.33 -2.88 -9.48
C HIS A 111 2.53 -2.57 -10.75
N ILE A 112 2.81 -1.43 -11.38
CA ILE A 112 2.13 -1.01 -12.60
C ILE A 112 2.47 -1.94 -13.77
N LEU A 113 3.75 -2.26 -13.95
CA LEU A 113 4.24 -3.14 -15.02
C LEU A 113 3.68 -4.56 -14.89
N ALA A 114 3.66 -5.11 -13.67
CA ALA A 114 3.09 -6.43 -13.41
C ALA A 114 1.60 -6.49 -13.76
N GLN A 115 0.83 -5.47 -13.37
CA GLN A 115 -0.59 -5.41 -13.69
C GLN A 115 -0.84 -5.16 -15.18
N PHE A 116 -0.02 -4.32 -15.82
CA PHE A 116 -0.07 -4.07 -17.26
C PHE A 116 0.10 -5.37 -18.05
N ARG A 117 1.11 -6.18 -17.71
CA ARG A 117 1.37 -7.48 -18.34
C ARG A 117 0.27 -8.51 -18.06
N ALA A 118 -0.34 -8.46 -16.87
CA ALA A 118 -1.45 -9.33 -16.50
C ALA A 118 -2.78 -8.94 -17.15
N GLY A 119 -2.89 -7.73 -17.68
CA GLY A 119 -4.10 -7.19 -18.28
C GLY A 119 -5.25 -7.09 -17.26
N ARG A 120 -6.38 -7.72 -17.54
CA ARG A 120 -7.57 -7.70 -16.66
C ARG A 120 -7.52 -8.73 -15.53
N ARG A 121 -6.53 -9.64 -15.56
CA ARG A 121 -6.39 -10.66 -14.52
C ARG A 121 -6.00 -10.02 -13.19
N ARG A 122 -6.69 -10.41 -12.12
CA ARG A 122 -6.32 -9.99 -10.77
C ARG A 122 -5.05 -10.72 -10.33
N ILE A 123 -4.05 -9.95 -9.93
CA ILE A 123 -2.78 -10.46 -9.41
C ILE A 123 -2.61 -10.08 -7.94
N LEU A 124 -1.72 -10.77 -7.24
CA LEU A 124 -1.35 -10.42 -5.87
C LEU A 124 -0.34 -9.26 -5.90
N PRO A 125 -0.47 -8.26 -5.01
CA PRO A 125 0.40 -7.09 -5.01
C PRO A 125 1.90 -7.40 -5.04
N HIS A 126 2.37 -8.37 -4.26
CA HIS A 126 3.78 -8.80 -4.23
C HIS A 126 3.93 -10.28 -4.62
N GLY A 127 3.12 -10.71 -5.60
CA GLY A 127 3.09 -12.07 -6.12
C GLY A 127 4.24 -12.36 -7.10
N THR A 128 4.08 -13.44 -7.85
CA THR A 128 5.06 -13.91 -8.86
C THR A 128 5.25 -12.91 -9.98
N GLU A 129 4.17 -12.26 -10.43
CA GLU A 129 4.19 -11.25 -11.48
C GLU A 129 4.97 -10.00 -11.07
N TRP A 130 4.75 -9.52 -9.84
CA TRP A 130 5.48 -8.38 -9.29
C TRP A 130 6.98 -8.71 -9.15
N ARG A 131 7.32 -9.89 -8.61
CA ARG A 131 8.73 -10.31 -8.49
C ARG A 131 9.42 -10.42 -9.86
N LYS A 132 8.69 -10.87 -10.89
CA LYS A 132 9.22 -10.87 -12.26
C LYS A 132 9.51 -9.45 -12.73
N ALA A 133 8.55 -8.53 -12.53
CA ALA A 133 8.74 -7.12 -12.86
C ALA A 133 9.92 -6.49 -12.09
N CYS A 134 10.10 -6.81 -10.80
CA CYS A 134 11.25 -6.37 -10.03
C CYS A 134 12.59 -6.81 -10.63
N ARG A 135 12.69 -8.08 -11.08
CA ARG A 135 13.90 -8.58 -11.75
C ARG A 135 14.18 -7.81 -13.03
N ASP A 136 13.14 -7.62 -13.86
CA ASP A 136 13.29 -6.89 -15.13
C ASP A 136 13.67 -5.42 -14.91
N LEU A 137 13.26 -4.84 -13.79
CA LEU A 137 13.60 -3.47 -13.36
C LEU A 137 14.94 -3.36 -12.61
N GLY A 138 15.72 -4.45 -12.49
CA GLY A 138 17.03 -4.43 -11.84
C GLY A 138 16.99 -4.37 -10.30
N ILE A 139 15.84 -4.68 -9.68
CA ILE A 139 15.65 -4.74 -8.22
C ILE A 139 15.19 -6.13 -7.77
N ALA A 140 15.88 -7.18 -8.20
CA ALA A 140 15.50 -8.58 -7.97
C ALA A 140 15.35 -8.97 -6.48
N ASP A 141 16.13 -8.32 -5.61
CA ASP A 141 16.16 -8.53 -4.16
C ASP A 141 15.14 -7.67 -3.40
N GLU A 142 14.22 -7.01 -4.12
CA GLU A 142 13.31 -6.04 -3.52
C GLU A 142 12.40 -6.68 -2.46
N LYS A 143 12.29 -6.01 -1.32
CA LYS A 143 11.43 -6.40 -0.20
C LYS A 143 10.03 -5.81 -0.39
N ARG A 144 9.04 -6.44 0.26
CA ARG A 144 7.64 -5.96 0.23
C ARG A 144 7.45 -4.61 0.92
N CYS A 145 8.29 -4.32 1.92
CA CYS A 145 8.22 -3.12 2.73
C CYS A 145 9.59 -2.47 2.79
N HIS A 146 9.62 -1.15 2.75
CA HIS A 146 10.83 -0.37 3.00
C HIS A 146 11.18 -0.35 4.50
N ASN A 147 12.46 -0.17 4.82
CA ASN A 147 12.94 0.01 6.19
C ASN A 147 13.20 1.50 6.52
N LEU A 148 12.59 2.42 5.78
CA LEU A 148 12.76 3.85 5.99
C LEU A 148 12.13 4.27 7.34
N PRO A 149 12.73 5.22 8.07
CA PRO A 149 12.28 5.66 9.38
C PRO A 149 11.04 6.57 9.31
N PHE A 150 10.06 6.18 8.50
CA PHE A 150 8.81 6.91 8.40
C PHE A 150 7.94 6.66 9.63
N PRO A 151 7.09 7.64 10.02
CA PRO A 151 6.24 7.48 11.18
C PRO A 151 5.30 6.29 11.00
N ALA A 152 5.39 5.31 11.87
CA ALA A 152 4.42 4.24 11.91
C ALA A 152 3.05 4.77 12.39
N LYS A 153 1.98 4.34 11.74
CA LYS A 153 0.64 4.58 12.29
C LYS A 153 0.52 3.86 13.64
N ARG A 154 0.36 4.62 14.71
CA ARG A 154 -0.02 4.05 16.00
C ARG A 154 -1.51 3.70 15.95
N TYR A 155 -1.81 2.42 15.92
CA TYR A 155 -3.18 1.94 16.03
C TYR A 155 -3.49 1.64 17.49
N VAL A 156 -4.48 2.32 18.05
CA VAL A 156 -5.00 1.99 19.38
C VAL A 156 -5.99 0.85 19.22
N ALA A 157 -5.72 -0.26 19.88
CA ALA A 157 -6.64 -1.39 19.89
C ALA A 157 -7.91 -1.00 20.68
N ARG A 158 -9.05 -1.02 20.01
CA ARG A 158 -10.36 -0.72 20.61
C ARG A 158 -11.06 -1.97 21.11
N PHE A 159 -10.69 -3.13 20.60
CA PHE A 159 -11.32 -4.41 20.90
C PHE A 159 -10.25 -5.40 21.35
N MET A 160 -10.51 -6.06 22.45
CA MET A 160 -9.68 -7.15 22.94
C MET A 160 -10.46 -8.45 22.80
N TYR A 161 -9.90 -9.39 22.06
CA TYR A 161 -10.43 -10.73 21.95
C TYR A 161 -9.52 -11.70 22.69
N ARG A 162 -10.09 -12.78 23.20
CA ARG A 162 -9.34 -13.85 23.90
C ARG A 162 -9.74 -15.22 23.36
N CYS A 163 -8.77 -16.10 23.22
CA CYS A 163 -9.04 -17.51 22.95
C CYS A 163 -9.59 -18.20 24.20
N PRO A 164 -10.71 -18.93 24.14
CA PRO A 164 -11.24 -19.64 25.31
C PRO A 164 -10.33 -20.77 25.77
N ASN A 165 -9.55 -21.37 24.85
CA ASN A 165 -8.66 -22.50 25.16
C ASN A 165 -7.30 -22.03 25.72
N CYS A 166 -6.47 -21.38 24.91
CA CYS A 166 -5.10 -20.98 25.31
C CYS A 166 -5.00 -19.63 26.04
N ARG A 167 -6.12 -18.93 26.21
CA ARG A 167 -6.20 -17.63 26.90
C ARG A 167 -5.43 -16.50 26.22
N GLN A 168 -4.78 -16.73 25.08
CA GLN A 168 -4.06 -15.72 24.34
C GLN A 168 -4.98 -14.56 23.96
N GLU A 169 -4.47 -13.33 24.09
CA GLU A 169 -5.18 -12.09 23.76
C GLU A 169 -4.82 -11.59 22.40
N PHE A 170 -5.81 -11.04 21.70
CA PHE A 170 -5.70 -10.53 20.33
C PHE A 170 -6.28 -9.11 20.27
N PRO A 171 -5.42 -8.08 20.40
CA PRO A 171 -5.85 -6.69 20.27
C PRO A 171 -6.24 -6.39 18.81
N ARG A 172 -7.35 -5.68 18.60
CA ARG A 172 -7.85 -5.27 17.29
C ARG A 172 -8.34 -3.83 17.28
N VAL A 173 -8.10 -3.14 16.18
CA VAL A 173 -8.60 -1.79 15.95
C VAL A 173 -10.08 -1.79 15.58
N HIS A 174 -10.50 -2.80 14.83
CA HIS A 174 -11.88 -2.97 14.36
C HIS A 174 -12.50 -4.23 14.91
N ARG A 175 -13.81 -4.19 15.13
CA ARG A 175 -14.59 -5.38 15.52
C ARG A 175 -14.50 -6.43 14.40
N ALA A 176 -14.29 -7.68 14.78
CA ALA A 176 -14.32 -8.79 13.83
C ALA A 176 -15.72 -8.93 13.24
N ARG A 177 -15.82 -8.82 11.91
CA ARG A 177 -17.09 -8.94 11.17
C ARG A 177 -17.49 -10.39 10.92
N ARG A 178 -16.55 -11.31 11.04
CA ARG A 178 -16.75 -12.76 10.85
C ARG A 178 -16.20 -13.49 12.06
N ALA A 179 -16.66 -14.72 12.27
CA ALA A 179 -16.08 -15.58 13.27
C ALA A 179 -14.61 -15.85 12.95
N VAL A 180 -13.76 -15.65 13.95
CA VAL A 180 -12.29 -15.85 13.87
C VAL A 180 -11.92 -16.81 14.99
N ALA A 181 -11.10 -17.81 14.71
CA ALA A 181 -10.57 -18.74 15.70
C ALA A 181 -9.09 -18.51 15.97
N CYS A 182 -8.60 -19.02 17.10
CA CYS A 182 -7.19 -19.00 17.44
C CYS A 182 -6.42 -19.96 16.52
N LEU A 183 -5.57 -19.40 15.66
CA LEU A 183 -4.82 -20.19 14.69
C LEU A 183 -3.87 -21.19 15.35
N ALA A 184 -3.24 -20.81 16.47
CA ALA A 184 -2.34 -21.71 17.19
C ALA A 184 -3.08 -22.96 17.70
N CYS A 185 -4.26 -22.77 18.30
CA CYS A 185 -5.08 -23.89 18.75
C CYS A 185 -5.63 -24.72 17.60
N CYS A 186 -6.08 -24.08 16.52
CA CYS A 186 -6.54 -24.81 15.33
C CYS A 186 -5.40 -25.60 14.68
N ARG A 187 -4.17 -25.07 14.64
CA ARG A 187 -3.02 -25.81 14.10
C ARG A 187 -2.65 -27.01 14.94
N ALA A 188 -2.73 -26.88 16.25
CA ALA A 188 -2.42 -27.97 17.17
C ALA A 188 -3.47 -29.11 17.13
N ASP A 189 -4.74 -28.78 16.84
CA ASP A 189 -5.85 -29.73 16.94
C ASP A 189 -6.25 -30.33 15.57
N ASN A 190 -6.31 -29.52 14.50
CA ASN A 190 -6.89 -29.94 13.22
C ASN A 190 -6.13 -29.43 11.97
N GLY A 191 -4.84 -29.13 12.10
CA GLY A 191 -4.02 -28.68 10.98
C GLY A 191 -4.27 -27.22 10.56
N GLY A 192 -5.04 -26.44 11.34
CA GLY A 192 -5.24 -25.00 11.12
C GLY A 192 -6.58 -24.66 10.46
N GLU A 193 -7.49 -25.59 10.30
CA GLU A 193 -8.86 -25.32 9.87
C GLU A 193 -9.64 -24.60 10.98
N PHE A 194 -10.64 -23.82 10.56
CA PHE A 194 -11.48 -23.11 11.53
C PHE A 194 -12.23 -24.10 12.43
N ASP A 195 -12.09 -23.92 13.74
CA ASP A 195 -12.83 -24.69 14.74
C ASP A 195 -13.56 -23.74 15.70
N ALA A 196 -14.85 -23.98 15.87
CA ALA A 196 -15.72 -23.18 16.73
C ALA A 196 -15.33 -23.22 18.21
N ARG A 197 -14.69 -24.30 18.68
CA ARG A 197 -14.15 -24.44 20.05
C ARG A 197 -13.10 -23.37 20.38
N PHE A 198 -12.34 -22.96 19.37
CA PHE A 198 -11.27 -21.98 19.50
C PHE A 198 -11.67 -20.59 19.00
N ARG A 199 -12.98 -20.35 18.79
CA ARG A 199 -13.51 -19.05 18.37
C ARG A 199 -13.16 -17.98 19.39
N LEU A 200 -12.57 -16.90 18.91
CA LEU A 200 -12.18 -15.77 19.74
C LEU A 200 -13.40 -15.07 20.32
N VAL A 201 -13.37 -14.83 21.63
CA VAL A 201 -14.43 -14.15 22.38
C VAL A 201 -13.99 -12.71 22.65
N LEU A 202 -14.89 -11.75 22.46
CA LEU A 202 -14.65 -10.35 22.80
C LEU A 202 -14.64 -10.20 24.32
N VAL A 203 -13.54 -9.69 24.89
CA VAL A 203 -13.35 -9.52 26.33
C VAL A 203 -13.59 -8.09 26.77
N SER A 204 -13.12 -7.12 25.97
CA SER A 204 -13.30 -5.70 26.27
C SER A 204 -13.39 -4.86 25.00
N CYS A 205 -14.13 -3.75 25.11
CA CYS A 205 -14.18 -2.68 24.12
C CYS A 205 -13.74 -1.41 24.84
N SER A 206 -12.63 -0.79 24.42
CA SER A 206 -12.31 0.56 24.84
C SER A 206 -13.21 1.52 24.08
N GLY A 207 -14.35 1.87 24.67
CA GLY A 207 -15.22 2.92 24.15
C GLY A 207 -14.53 4.25 24.35
N SER A 208 -14.49 5.08 23.30
CA SER A 208 -14.23 6.50 23.47
C SER A 208 -15.37 7.10 24.28
N LEU A 209 -15.05 7.74 25.40
CA LEU A 209 -15.87 8.81 25.98
C LEU A 209 -15.79 10.01 25.08
#